data_4ae8fcf418f8a77bba25848b1e6fcb3c
#
_entry.id   4ae8fcf418f8a77bba25848b1e6fcb3c
#
_cell.length_a   1.000
_cell.length_b   1.000
_cell.length_c   1.000
_cell.angle_alpha   90.00
_cell.angle_beta   90.00
_cell.angle_gamma   90.00
#
_symmetry.space_group_name_H-M   'P 1'
#
loop_
_entity.id
_entity.type
_entity.pdbx_description
1 polymer ?
#
loop_
_entity_poly.entity_id
_entity_poly.type
_entity_poly.pdbx_seq_one_letter_code
_entity_poly.pdbx_strand_id
1 'polypeptide(L)'
;MQGKVKKILLHIYSAVLLFLASSWYVFAGTGSECYIESSSAGSYTIFINTPPYSVATQQVTTPYEISDAATDVPIVLRGDGIACKAIPNGDESIHFLNTADANLISTYTSARGSTLLKTTVPGIAYTVELICDTCPEVVDLRIPPAGDDNFTPNSDIWWVWGETDEKWKLRFRFFYTPEFKPKNGVTSGTLLPGKIASWYIGINTQPWINFYVDADTFKFTVDQPTCSTIALDSTSQNISGNKINLGDYYVSQVKQEITQVVPFTIRGDYCYASKITVKLKATTEAPNKKLIGKSSGSATGVGVKVYSTANNSEVQLNADNSNEIIFNYANWSNNLLYFPFTAQLVKDGSNGTISPGDFTGNATFSFSYE
;
A
#
# COMPACT_ATOMS: atom_id res chain seq x y z
N MET A 1 -89.10 -20.07 21.90
CA MET A 1 -88.10 -19.88 20.84
C MET A 1 -86.78 -19.27 21.32
N GLN A 2 -86.73 -18.55 22.44
CA GLN A 2 -85.48 -17.88 22.92
C GLN A 2 -84.34 -18.82 23.44
N GLY A 3 -84.67 -20.01 23.93
CA GLY A 3 -83.71 -20.91 24.52
C GLY A 3 -82.77 -21.65 23.48
N LYS A 4 -83.25 -21.90 22.27
CA LYS A 4 -82.53 -22.57 21.23
C LYS A 4 -81.47 -21.64 20.53
N VAL A 5 -81.84 -20.36 20.43
CA VAL A 5 -80.93 -19.36 19.83
C VAL A 5 -79.71 -19.10 20.71
N LYS A 6 -79.88 -19.07 22.07
CA LYS A 6 -78.72 -18.90 22.98
C LYS A 6 -77.70 -20.08 22.93
N LYS A 7 -78.19 -21.31 22.78
CA LYS A 7 -77.32 -22.47 22.70
C LYS A 7 -76.55 -22.49 21.39
N ILE A 8 -77.14 -22.09 20.27
CA ILE A 8 -76.49 -22.04 18.97
C ILE A 8 -75.40 -20.92 18.95
N LEU A 9 -75.72 -19.74 19.49
CA LEU A 9 -74.76 -18.66 19.62
C LEU A 9 -73.56 -19.02 20.53
N LEU A 10 -73.80 -19.75 21.64
CA LEU A 10 -72.71 -20.19 22.53
C LEU A 10 -71.80 -21.21 21.86
N HIS A 11 -72.35 -22.11 21.03
CA HIS A 11 -71.49 -23.09 20.27
C HIS A 11 -70.70 -22.44 19.12
N ILE A 12 -71.28 -21.43 18.46
CA ILE A 12 -70.55 -20.67 17.43
C ILE A 12 -69.42 -19.85 18.05
N TYR A 13 -69.65 -19.22 19.22
CA TYR A 13 -68.61 -18.46 19.94
C TYR A 13 -67.53 -19.37 20.47
N SER A 14 -67.80 -20.58 20.95
CA SER A 14 -66.80 -21.55 21.37
C SER A 14 -66.00 -22.12 20.18
N ALA A 15 -66.65 -22.36 19.05
CA ALA A 15 -66.00 -22.82 17.85
C ALA A 15 -65.06 -21.76 17.22
N VAL A 16 -65.49 -20.49 17.23
CA VAL A 16 -64.68 -19.36 16.76
C VAL A 16 -63.50 -19.08 17.69
N LEU A 17 -63.69 -19.18 19.03
CA LEU A 17 -62.57 -19.05 20.00
C LEU A 17 -61.58 -20.20 19.90
N LEU A 18 -62.01 -21.43 19.65
CA LEU A 18 -61.14 -22.58 19.40
C LEU A 18 -60.39 -22.45 18.07
N PHE A 19 -61.03 -21.91 17.04
CA PHE A 19 -60.39 -21.66 15.75
C PHE A 19 -59.38 -20.52 15.83
N LEU A 20 -59.67 -19.45 16.58
CA LEU A 20 -58.72 -18.37 16.83
C LEU A 20 -57.59 -18.82 17.76
N ALA A 21 -57.83 -19.67 18.75
CA ALA A 21 -56.80 -20.23 19.61
C ALA A 21 -55.89 -21.22 18.83
N SER A 22 -56.40 -22.00 17.88
CA SER A 22 -55.62 -22.90 17.06
C SER A 22 -54.81 -22.15 15.99
N SER A 23 -55.31 -21.02 15.50
CA SER A 23 -54.53 -20.16 14.57
C SER A 23 -53.40 -19.40 15.27
N TRP A 24 -53.44 -19.21 16.57
CA TRP A 24 -52.35 -18.61 17.33
C TRP A 24 -51.24 -19.63 17.70
N TYR A 25 -51.54 -20.93 17.68
CA TYR A 25 -50.51 -21.97 17.90
C TYR A 25 -49.70 -22.33 16.64
N VAL A 26 -50.11 -21.86 15.45
CA VAL A 26 -49.40 -22.16 14.20
C VAL A 26 -48.28 -21.16 13.92
N PHE A 27 -48.16 -20.06 14.67
CA PHE A 27 -47.08 -19.07 14.51
C PHE A 27 -46.01 -19.12 15.61
N ALA A 28 -45.93 -20.19 16.38
CA ALA A 28 -44.82 -20.39 17.30
C ALA A 28 -43.65 -21.04 16.56
N GLY A 29 -42.84 -20.20 15.95
CA GLY A 29 -41.41 -20.46 15.70
C GLY A 29 -41.09 -21.65 14.80
N THR A 30 -41.44 -21.62 13.52
CA THR A 30 -40.66 -22.35 12.52
C THR A 30 -39.42 -21.51 12.24
N GLY A 31 -38.32 -21.75 12.97
CA GLY A 31 -37.03 -21.27 12.57
C GLY A 31 -36.58 -21.98 11.28
N SER A 32 -35.63 -21.44 10.60
CA SER A 32 -34.98 -22.11 9.47
C SER A 32 -33.54 -22.44 9.86
N GLU A 33 -33.03 -23.55 9.35
CA GLU A 33 -31.61 -23.85 9.38
C GLU A 33 -31.08 -23.72 7.95
N CYS A 34 -30.19 -22.78 7.73
CA CYS A 34 -29.55 -22.58 6.45
C CYS A 34 -28.14 -23.17 6.44
N TYR A 35 -27.68 -23.61 5.28
CA TYR A 35 -26.37 -24.20 5.11
C TYR A 35 -25.89 -24.06 3.66
N ILE A 36 -24.57 -24.11 3.49
CA ILE A 36 -23.95 -24.19 2.17
C ILE A 36 -24.15 -25.63 1.65
N GLU A 37 -24.67 -25.76 0.43
CA GLU A 37 -24.82 -27.08 -0.19
C GLU A 37 -23.48 -27.82 -0.35
N SER A 38 -23.49 -29.13 -0.18
CA SER A 38 -22.29 -29.99 -0.30
C SER A 38 -21.62 -29.88 -1.66
N SER A 39 -22.36 -29.55 -2.72
CA SER A 39 -21.84 -29.31 -4.07
C SER A 39 -20.97 -28.04 -4.17
N SER A 40 -21.20 -27.07 -3.28
CA SER A 40 -20.45 -25.81 -3.17
C SER A 40 -19.37 -25.84 -2.10
N ALA A 41 -19.43 -26.80 -1.18
CA ALA A 41 -18.47 -26.93 -0.09
C ALA A 41 -17.09 -27.42 -0.56
N GLY A 42 -16.08 -27.14 0.23
CA GLY A 42 -14.71 -27.60 -0.01
C GLY A 42 -13.69 -26.48 -0.17
N SER A 43 -12.65 -26.75 -0.94
CA SER A 43 -11.56 -25.80 -1.20
C SER A 43 -11.87 -24.95 -2.42
N TYR A 44 -11.75 -23.65 -2.25
CA TYR A 44 -11.95 -22.64 -3.31
C TYR A 44 -10.68 -21.81 -3.45
N THR A 45 -9.97 -21.95 -4.57
CA THR A 45 -8.81 -21.11 -4.89
C THR A 45 -9.30 -19.85 -5.59
N ILE A 46 -8.92 -18.72 -5.05
CA ILE A 46 -9.31 -17.40 -5.56
C ILE A 46 -8.46 -17.03 -6.77
N PHE A 47 -9.11 -16.52 -7.81
CA PHE A 47 -8.46 -15.93 -8.98
C PHE A 47 -8.92 -14.50 -9.18
N ILE A 48 -7.97 -13.58 -9.21
CA ILE A 48 -8.24 -12.16 -9.48
C ILE A 48 -7.70 -11.83 -10.86
N ASN A 49 -8.60 -11.65 -11.81
CA ASN A 49 -8.25 -11.28 -13.17
C ASN A 49 -8.26 -9.75 -13.34
N THR A 50 -7.36 -9.08 -12.65
CA THR A 50 -7.18 -7.62 -12.77
C THR A 50 -5.81 -7.29 -13.34
N PRO A 51 -5.64 -6.14 -14.03
CA PRO A 51 -4.33 -5.64 -14.39
C PRO A 51 -3.43 -5.49 -13.16
N PRO A 52 -2.11 -5.61 -13.29
CA PRO A 52 -1.19 -5.40 -12.18
C PRO A 52 -1.44 -4.03 -11.53
N TYR A 53 -1.71 -4.04 -10.23
CA TYR A 53 -1.86 -2.82 -9.45
C TYR A 53 -0.48 -2.26 -9.11
N SER A 54 -0.31 -0.92 -9.15
CA SER A 54 0.93 -0.27 -8.74
C SER A 54 0.82 0.25 -7.31
N VAL A 55 1.71 -0.21 -6.46
CA VAL A 55 1.83 0.23 -5.07
C VAL A 55 2.89 1.33 -5.02
N ALA A 56 2.44 2.55 -4.70
CA ALA A 56 3.33 3.69 -4.54
C ALA A 56 4.26 3.53 -3.33
N THR A 57 5.38 4.24 -3.33
CA THR A 57 6.28 4.29 -2.18
C THR A 57 5.71 5.20 -1.10
N GLN A 58 5.25 4.63 0.01
CA GLN A 58 4.72 5.37 1.14
C GLN A 58 5.15 4.72 2.46
N GLN A 59 5.67 5.49 3.40
CA GLN A 59 5.92 5.03 4.75
C GLN A 59 4.79 5.44 5.69
N VAL A 60 4.37 4.52 6.55
CA VAL A 60 3.30 4.73 7.52
C VAL A 60 3.77 4.34 8.92
N THR A 61 3.18 4.94 9.95
CA THR A 61 3.43 4.60 11.36
C THR A 61 2.40 3.62 11.91
N THR A 62 1.24 3.51 11.26
CA THR A 62 0.17 2.56 11.55
C THR A 62 -0.32 1.99 10.22
N PRO A 63 -0.96 0.81 10.20
CA PRO A 63 -1.53 0.28 8.97
C PRO A 63 -2.45 1.29 8.27
N TYR A 64 -2.19 1.51 6.99
CA TYR A 64 -2.91 2.47 6.16
C TYR A 64 -3.44 1.79 4.91
N GLU A 65 -4.74 1.89 4.64
CA GLU A 65 -5.40 1.27 3.49
C GLU A 65 -4.99 1.95 2.18
N ILE A 66 -4.68 1.12 1.20
CA ILE A 66 -4.41 1.55 -0.18
C ILE A 66 -5.77 1.62 -0.89
N SER A 67 -6.40 2.79 -0.88
CA SER A 67 -7.82 2.98 -1.24
C SER A 67 -8.20 2.51 -2.65
N ASP A 68 -7.26 2.58 -3.60
CA ASP A 68 -7.53 2.25 -4.99
C ASP A 68 -7.31 0.76 -5.31
N ALA A 69 -6.90 -0.04 -4.31
CA ALA A 69 -6.57 -1.44 -4.47
C ALA A 69 -7.66 -2.42 -3.98
N ALA A 70 -8.83 -1.93 -3.61
CA ALA A 70 -9.94 -2.82 -3.25
C ALA A 70 -10.42 -3.59 -4.50
N THR A 71 -10.49 -4.92 -4.37
CA THR A 71 -10.90 -5.80 -5.48
C THR A 71 -11.93 -6.81 -5.00
N ASP A 72 -13.07 -6.87 -5.68
CA ASP A 72 -14.15 -7.81 -5.41
C ASP A 72 -14.01 -9.04 -6.31
N VAL A 73 -14.01 -10.21 -5.69
CA VAL A 73 -13.96 -11.50 -6.40
C VAL A 73 -15.24 -12.26 -6.15
N PRO A 74 -16.04 -12.53 -7.18
CA PRO A 74 -17.27 -13.31 -7.04
C PRO A 74 -16.98 -14.71 -6.52
N ILE A 75 -17.84 -15.19 -5.63
CA ILE A 75 -17.87 -16.57 -5.16
C ILE A 75 -18.95 -17.29 -5.95
N VAL A 76 -18.54 -18.20 -6.83
CA VAL A 76 -19.49 -18.99 -7.63
C VAL A 76 -19.88 -20.22 -6.84
N LEU A 77 -21.10 -20.23 -6.30
CA LEU A 77 -21.70 -21.41 -5.68
C LEU A 77 -22.21 -22.38 -6.75
N ARG A 78 -22.24 -23.65 -6.42
CA ARG A 78 -22.70 -24.72 -7.32
C ARG A 78 -24.03 -25.31 -6.82
N GLY A 79 -24.82 -25.85 -7.69
CA GLY A 79 -26.15 -26.40 -7.37
C GLY A 79 -27.10 -25.28 -6.97
N ASP A 80 -27.87 -25.50 -5.90
CA ASP A 80 -28.73 -24.48 -5.31
C ASP A 80 -27.96 -23.49 -4.41
N GLY A 81 -26.63 -23.68 -4.28
CA GLY A 81 -25.72 -22.79 -3.55
C GLY A 81 -25.92 -22.83 -2.04
N ILE A 82 -26.95 -22.17 -1.54
CA ILE A 82 -27.37 -22.13 -0.15
C ILE A 82 -28.78 -22.72 -0.05
N ALA A 83 -28.97 -23.66 0.84
CA ALA A 83 -30.27 -24.29 1.12
C ALA A 83 -30.71 -24.02 2.55
N CYS A 84 -32.03 -23.89 2.76
CA CYS A 84 -32.63 -23.71 4.07
C CYS A 84 -33.70 -24.76 4.30
N LYS A 85 -33.81 -25.25 5.54
CA LYS A 85 -34.84 -26.19 6.00
C LYS A 85 -35.63 -25.55 7.12
N ALA A 86 -36.95 -25.65 7.08
CA ALA A 86 -37.81 -25.24 8.18
C ALA A 86 -37.65 -26.23 9.34
N ILE A 87 -36.98 -25.80 10.41
CA ILE A 87 -36.86 -26.57 11.67
C ILE A 87 -37.07 -25.64 12.86
N PRO A 88 -37.69 -26.12 13.96
CA PRO A 88 -37.74 -25.34 15.17
C PRO A 88 -36.33 -25.02 15.71
N ASN A 89 -36.08 -23.75 16.01
CA ASN A 89 -34.79 -23.25 16.53
C ASN A 89 -33.59 -23.52 15.58
N GLY A 90 -33.79 -23.44 14.29
CA GLY A 90 -32.68 -23.50 13.32
C GLY A 90 -31.76 -22.29 13.44
N ASP A 91 -30.54 -22.46 12.99
CA ASP A 91 -29.52 -21.42 12.94
C ASP A 91 -29.30 -20.97 11.47
N GLU A 92 -29.45 -19.69 11.23
CA GLU A 92 -29.28 -19.04 9.93
C GLU A 92 -28.08 -18.10 9.90
N SER A 93 -27.28 -18.06 10.97
CA SER A 93 -26.13 -17.17 11.06
C SER A 93 -25.13 -17.43 9.94
N ILE A 94 -24.60 -16.38 9.38
CA ILE A 94 -23.52 -16.42 8.40
C ILE A 94 -22.20 -16.23 9.14
N HIS A 95 -21.29 -17.18 9.04
CA HIS A 95 -20.03 -17.21 9.78
C HIS A 95 -18.83 -17.06 8.86
N PHE A 96 -17.98 -16.10 9.15
CA PHE A 96 -16.71 -15.88 8.43
C PHE A 96 -15.54 -15.95 9.41
N LEU A 97 -14.74 -17.02 9.32
CA LEU A 97 -13.73 -17.37 10.29
C LEU A 97 -12.32 -17.09 9.78
N ASN A 98 -11.50 -16.66 10.71
CA ASN A 98 -10.06 -16.64 10.49
C ASN A 98 -9.46 -18.04 10.70
N THR A 99 -9.37 -18.78 9.61
CA THR A 99 -8.69 -20.07 9.56
C THR A 99 -7.41 -19.99 8.71
N ALA A 100 -6.84 -18.80 8.60
CA ALA A 100 -5.63 -18.56 7.83
C ALA A 100 -4.46 -19.38 8.36
N ASP A 101 -3.60 -19.83 7.46
CA ASP A 101 -2.35 -20.46 7.82
C ASP A 101 -1.49 -19.50 8.65
N ALA A 102 -0.92 -19.96 9.75
CA ALA A 102 -0.23 -19.11 10.72
C ALA A 102 0.93 -18.29 10.13
N ASN A 103 1.60 -18.81 9.10
CA ASN A 103 2.68 -18.11 8.39
C ASN A 103 2.19 -16.90 7.56
N LEU A 104 0.89 -16.85 7.20
CA LEU A 104 0.29 -15.76 6.45
C LEU A 104 -0.12 -14.59 7.35
N ILE A 105 -0.36 -14.83 8.63
CA ILE A 105 -0.88 -13.81 9.53
C ILE A 105 0.20 -12.76 9.82
N SER A 106 -0.15 -11.49 9.63
CA SER A 106 0.67 -10.34 10.02
C SER A 106 0.51 -10.06 11.52
N THR A 107 1.48 -9.38 12.10
CA THR A 107 1.40 -8.85 13.48
C THR A 107 0.51 -7.62 13.58
N TYR A 108 0.05 -7.08 12.44
CA TYR A 108 -0.77 -5.89 12.36
C TYR A 108 -2.24 -6.23 12.09
N THR A 109 -3.10 -5.35 12.57
CA THR A 109 -4.53 -5.34 12.26
C THR A 109 -4.91 -4.04 11.57
N SER A 110 -5.96 -4.04 10.76
CA SER A 110 -6.50 -2.83 10.15
C SER A 110 -7.14 -1.92 11.22
N ALA A 111 -7.36 -0.64 10.90
CA ALA A 111 -8.10 0.29 11.76
C ALA A 111 -9.53 -0.19 12.08
N ARG A 112 -10.09 -1.08 11.24
CA ARG A 112 -11.41 -1.68 11.41
C ARG A 112 -11.38 -2.99 12.22
N GLY A 113 -10.22 -3.41 12.74
CA GLY A 113 -10.03 -4.63 13.53
C GLY A 113 -9.86 -5.91 12.72
N SER A 114 -9.76 -5.83 11.39
CA SER A 114 -9.52 -7.01 10.56
C SER A 114 -8.07 -7.50 10.69
N THR A 115 -7.88 -8.80 10.70
CA THR A 115 -6.54 -9.41 10.56
C THR A 115 -5.94 -9.06 9.21
N LEU A 116 -4.68 -8.67 9.20
CA LEU A 116 -3.91 -8.47 7.98
C LEU A 116 -3.11 -9.73 7.65
N LEU A 117 -3.12 -10.09 6.37
CA LEU A 117 -2.38 -11.22 5.82
C LEU A 117 -1.20 -10.71 4.99
N LYS A 118 -0.10 -11.44 5.01
CA LYS A 118 1.17 -11.06 4.37
C LYS A 118 1.15 -11.26 2.86
N THR A 119 1.91 -10.43 2.19
CA THR A 119 2.32 -10.63 0.79
C THR A 119 3.80 -11.02 0.74
N THR A 120 4.32 -11.27 -0.46
CA THR A 120 5.76 -11.50 -0.70
C THR A 120 6.60 -10.24 -0.48
N VAL A 121 5.99 -9.06 -0.41
CA VAL A 121 6.67 -7.79 -0.13
C VAL A 121 6.47 -7.42 1.33
N PRO A 122 7.54 -7.44 2.16
CA PRO A 122 7.43 -7.05 3.56
C PRO A 122 6.82 -5.66 3.71
N GLY A 123 5.83 -5.55 4.58
CA GLY A 123 5.13 -4.29 4.82
C GLY A 123 3.97 -3.97 3.88
N ILE A 124 3.74 -4.75 2.83
CA ILE A 124 2.48 -4.77 2.11
C ILE A 124 1.67 -5.96 2.60
N ALA A 125 0.47 -5.69 3.06
CA ALA A 125 -0.44 -6.69 3.60
C ALA A 125 -1.83 -6.54 2.97
N TYR A 126 -2.69 -7.52 3.17
CA TYR A 126 -4.08 -7.46 2.71
C TYR A 126 -5.02 -8.04 3.76
N THR A 127 -6.29 -7.75 3.65
CA THR A 127 -7.37 -8.43 4.38
C THR A 127 -8.45 -8.85 3.39
N VAL A 128 -9.32 -9.74 3.84
CA VAL A 128 -10.49 -10.16 3.07
C VAL A 128 -11.77 -9.93 3.86
N GLU A 129 -12.83 -9.60 3.14
CA GLU A 129 -14.18 -9.40 3.66
C GLU A 129 -15.14 -10.27 2.85
N LEU A 130 -16.03 -11.01 3.51
CA LEU A 130 -17.15 -11.68 2.87
C LEU A 130 -18.30 -10.67 2.77
N ILE A 131 -18.70 -10.37 1.55
CA ILE A 131 -19.71 -9.34 1.29
C ILE A 131 -20.85 -9.85 0.42
N CYS A 132 -22.02 -9.25 0.61
CA CYS A 132 -23.14 -9.32 -0.30
C CYS A 132 -23.79 -7.94 -0.40
N ASP A 133 -23.38 -7.13 -1.38
CA ASP A 133 -23.88 -5.75 -1.57
C ASP A 133 -25.31 -5.71 -2.14
N THR A 134 -25.71 -6.76 -2.86
CA THR A 134 -27.00 -6.85 -3.55
C THR A 134 -28.04 -7.66 -2.79
N CYS A 135 -27.67 -8.20 -1.64
CA CYS A 135 -28.60 -8.88 -0.75
C CYS A 135 -29.56 -7.86 -0.11
N PRO A 136 -30.80 -8.24 0.24
CA PRO A 136 -31.75 -7.36 0.92
C PRO A 136 -31.20 -6.76 2.21
N GLU A 137 -30.36 -7.53 2.93
CA GLU A 137 -29.57 -7.05 4.06
C GLU A 137 -28.10 -7.11 3.66
N VAL A 138 -27.39 -6.01 3.85
CA VAL A 138 -25.97 -5.92 3.51
C VAL A 138 -25.15 -6.81 4.44
N VAL A 139 -24.41 -7.75 3.87
CA VAL A 139 -23.43 -8.56 4.61
C VAL A 139 -22.05 -8.00 4.36
N ASP A 140 -21.31 -7.67 5.42
CA ASP A 140 -19.93 -7.20 5.41
C ASP A 140 -19.20 -7.83 6.60
N LEU A 141 -18.79 -9.09 6.44
CA LEU A 141 -18.07 -9.84 7.46
C LEU A 141 -16.57 -9.81 7.18
N ARG A 142 -15.83 -9.19 8.07
CA ARG A 142 -14.37 -9.08 8.00
C ARG A 142 -13.71 -10.28 8.61
N ILE A 143 -12.49 -10.60 8.14
CA ILE A 143 -11.67 -11.62 8.77
C ILE A 143 -11.30 -11.17 10.21
N PRO A 144 -11.77 -11.89 11.25
CA PRO A 144 -11.52 -11.52 12.64
C PRO A 144 -10.08 -11.84 13.08
N PRO A 145 -9.67 -11.59 14.33
CA PRO A 145 -8.46 -12.15 14.90
C PRO A 145 -8.38 -13.67 14.74
N ALA A 146 -7.15 -14.21 14.72
CA ALA A 146 -6.93 -15.63 14.51
C ALA A 146 -7.63 -16.49 15.57
N GLY A 147 -8.44 -17.44 15.12
CA GLY A 147 -9.23 -18.31 15.97
C GLY A 147 -10.59 -17.75 16.40
N ASP A 148 -10.90 -16.50 16.05
CA ASP A 148 -12.18 -15.89 16.29
C ASP A 148 -13.12 -16.08 15.08
N ASP A 149 -14.40 -15.83 15.34
CA ASP A 149 -15.49 -15.90 14.40
C ASP A 149 -16.17 -14.52 14.29
N ASN A 150 -16.42 -14.09 13.07
CA ASN A 150 -17.24 -12.93 12.78
C ASN A 150 -18.49 -13.41 12.09
N PHE A 151 -19.65 -13.12 12.66
CA PHE A 151 -20.90 -13.65 12.16
C PHE A 151 -22.03 -12.60 12.19
N THR A 152 -23.03 -12.80 11.34
CA THR A 152 -24.32 -12.13 11.49
C THR A 152 -25.08 -12.84 12.61
N PRO A 153 -25.75 -12.12 13.51
CA PRO A 153 -26.65 -12.75 14.45
C PRO A 153 -27.77 -13.49 13.70
N ASN A 154 -28.40 -14.42 14.39
CA ASN A 154 -29.51 -15.19 13.86
C ASN A 154 -30.57 -14.24 13.26
N SER A 155 -30.55 -14.10 11.96
CA SER A 155 -31.43 -13.26 11.16
C SER A 155 -32.16 -14.15 10.18
N ASP A 156 -33.37 -13.76 9.82
CA ASP A 156 -34.15 -14.47 8.79
C ASP A 156 -33.45 -14.29 7.42
N ILE A 157 -32.51 -15.19 7.11
CA ILE A 157 -31.73 -15.15 5.86
C ILE A 157 -32.32 -16.00 4.73
N TRP A 158 -33.60 -16.41 4.84
CA TRP A 158 -34.32 -17.15 3.81
C TRP A 158 -34.17 -16.54 2.40
N TRP A 159 -33.91 -15.25 2.31
CA TRP A 159 -33.70 -14.51 1.07
C TRP A 159 -32.41 -14.91 0.32
N VAL A 160 -31.47 -15.61 0.95
CA VAL A 160 -30.25 -16.15 0.27
C VAL A 160 -30.51 -17.53 -0.34
N TRP A 161 -31.68 -18.10 -0.16
CA TRP A 161 -32.01 -19.41 -0.68
C TRP A 161 -32.02 -19.41 -2.22
N GLY A 162 -31.33 -20.40 -2.82
CA GLY A 162 -31.20 -20.51 -4.26
C GLY A 162 -30.32 -19.43 -4.91
N GLU A 163 -29.66 -18.63 -4.12
CA GLU A 163 -28.76 -17.59 -4.62
C GLU A 163 -27.44 -18.21 -5.09
N THR A 164 -27.37 -18.56 -6.37
CA THR A 164 -26.16 -19.07 -7.02
C THR A 164 -25.37 -17.97 -7.71
N ASP A 165 -26.00 -16.83 -7.98
CA ASP A 165 -25.44 -15.79 -8.86
C ASP A 165 -24.63 -14.79 -8.10
N GLU A 166 -23.30 -14.81 -8.28
CA GLU A 166 -22.30 -13.76 -8.06
C GLU A 166 -22.60 -12.65 -7.02
N LYS A 167 -23.62 -12.83 -6.18
CA LYS A 167 -23.96 -11.88 -5.12
C LYS A 167 -22.95 -11.93 -4.01
N TRP A 168 -22.43 -13.11 -3.74
CA TRP A 168 -21.41 -13.33 -2.74
C TRP A 168 -20.03 -13.05 -3.33
N LYS A 169 -19.25 -12.24 -2.63
CA LYS A 169 -17.92 -11.83 -3.06
C LYS A 169 -16.95 -11.89 -1.88
N LEU A 170 -15.69 -12.15 -2.19
CA LEU A 170 -14.58 -11.79 -1.32
C LEU A 170 -14.02 -10.45 -1.78
N ARG A 171 -14.02 -9.45 -0.90
CA ARG A 171 -13.38 -8.17 -1.11
C ARG A 171 -11.98 -8.20 -0.53
N PHE A 172 -10.98 -8.00 -1.37
CA PHE A 172 -9.60 -7.83 -0.98
C PHE A 172 -9.31 -6.34 -0.78
N ARG A 173 -8.70 -5.99 0.37
CA ARG A 173 -8.21 -4.65 0.66
C ARG A 173 -6.74 -4.72 1.00
N PHE A 174 -5.94 -3.84 0.44
CA PHE A 174 -4.49 -3.80 0.62
C PHE A 174 -4.08 -2.67 1.53
N PHE A 175 -2.95 -2.88 2.25
CA PHE A 175 -2.49 -1.98 3.30
C PHE A 175 -0.97 -1.82 3.23
N TYR A 176 -0.50 -0.60 3.47
CA TYR A 176 0.84 -0.37 3.97
C TYR A 176 0.87 -0.70 5.46
N THR A 177 1.95 -1.31 5.93
CA THR A 177 2.26 -1.45 7.35
C THR A 177 3.57 -0.75 7.68
N PRO A 178 3.87 -0.46 8.97
CA PRO A 178 5.13 0.18 9.36
C PRO A 178 6.41 -0.55 8.92
N GLU A 179 6.29 -1.81 8.53
CA GLU A 179 7.40 -2.61 7.99
C GLU A 179 7.72 -2.28 6.54
N PHE A 180 6.84 -1.58 5.83
CA PHE A 180 7.06 -1.27 4.42
C PHE A 180 8.26 -0.35 4.26
N LYS A 181 9.29 -0.90 3.65
CA LYS A 181 10.51 -0.17 3.26
C LYS A 181 10.79 -0.51 1.81
N PRO A 182 10.41 0.35 0.88
CA PRO A 182 10.73 0.12 -0.52
C PRO A 182 12.24 -0.02 -0.68
N LYS A 183 12.65 -1.07 -1.37
CA LYS A 183 14.06 -1.35 -1.66
C LYS A 183 14.27 -1.32 -3.16
N ASN A 184 15.40 -0.78 -3.59
CA ASN A 184 15.84 -0.90 -4.97
C ASN A 184 15.86 -2.37 -5.41
N GLY A 185 15.23 -2.66 -6.53
CA GLY A 185 15.16 -4.00 -7.11
C GLY A 185 13.94 -4.84 -6.75
N VAL A 186 13.12 -4.44 -5.77
CA VAL A 186 11.82 -5.07 -5.51
C VAL A 186 10.76 -4.36 -6.34
N THR A 187 10.45 -4.88 -7.52
CA THR A 187 9.57 -4.24 -8.50
C THR A 187 8.18 -4.88 -8.59
N SER A 188 7.97 -6.00 -7.92
CA SER A 188 6.69 -6.73 -7.93
C SER A 188 6.48 -7.56 -6.67
N GLY A 189 5.24 -7.85 -6.38
CA GLY A 189 4.81 -8.73 -5.30
C GLY A 189 3.60 -9.57 -5.68
N THR A 190 3.37 -10.60 -4.88
CA THR A 190 2.21 -11.50 -4.97
C THR A 190 1.65 -11.76 -3.57
N LEU A 191 0.47 -12.37 -3.47
CA LEU A 191 0.02 -12.92 -2.20
C LEU A 191 0.89 -14.12 -1.80
N LEU A 192 1.07 -14.34 -0.51
CA LEU A 192 1.68 -15.58 -0.03
C LEU A 192 0.66 -16.72 -0.16
N PRO A 193 1.04 -17.86 -0.77
CA PRO A 193 0.13 -18.98 -0.96
C PRO A 193 -0.33 -19.61 0.36
N GLY A 194 -1.59 -20.00 0.45
CA GLY A 194 -2.14 -20.72 1.58
C GLY A 194 -3.63 -20.49 1.81
N LYS A 195 -4.15 -21.08 2.87
CA LYS A 195 -5.52 -20.87 3.32
C LYS A 195 -5.65 -19.50 3.99
N ILE A 196 -6.70 -18.75 3.66
CA ILE A 196 -6.90 -17.39 4.17
C ILE A 196 -8.10 -17.23 5.09
N ALA A 197 -9.20 -17.96 4.85
CA ALA A 197 -10.42 -17.87 5.63
C ALA A 197 -11.32 -19.09 5.38
N SER A 198 -12.37 -19.20 6.17
CA SER A 198 -13.46 -20.15 5.93
C SER A 198 -14.81 -19.49 6.12
N TRP A 199 -15.81 -20.00 5.42
CA TRP A 199 -17.19 -19.59 5.47
C TRP A 199 -18.11 -20.78 5.65
N TYR A 200 -19.06 -20.67 6.58
CA TYR A 200 -20.20 -21.58 6.70
C TYR A 200 -21.45 -20.81 7.10
N ILE A 201 -22.61 -21.45 7.00
CA ILE A 201 -23.90 -20.91 7.39
C ILE A 201 -24.55 -21.89 8.36
N GLY A 202 -25.21 -21.37 9.39
CA GLY A 202 -25.86 -22.18 10.41
C GLY A 202 -24.88 -22.77 11.40
N ILE A 203 -25.10 -24.02 11.77
CA ILE A 203 -24.26 -24.70 12.77
C ILE A 203 -22.91 -25.17 12.18
N ASN A 204 -21.88 -25.20 13.01
CA ASN A 204 -20.49 -25.51 12.58
C ASN A 204 -20.25 -26.93 12.08
N THR A 205 -21.25 -27.82 12.16
CA THR A 205 -21.21 -29.17 11.58
C THR A 205 -21.65 -29.21 10.11
N GLN A 206 -22.17 -28.09 9.59
CA GLN A 206 -22.59 -27.95 8.20
C GLN A 206 -21.36 -27.87 7.27
N PRO A 207 -21.55 -28.07 5.95
CA PRO A 207 -20.49 -27.92 4.97
C PRO A 207 -19.85 -26.53 4.94
N TRP A 208 -18.54 -26.46 4.81
CA TRP A 208 -17.76 -25.24 4.80
C TRP A 208 -17.15 -24.99 3.43
N ILE A 209 -16.97 -23.70 3.09
CA ILE A 209 -16.06 -23.26 2.03
C ILE A 209 -14.77 -22.79 2.67
N ASN A 210 -13.64 -23.30 2.18
CA ASN A 210 -12.31 -22.88 2.59
C ASN A 210 -11.66 -22.13 1.44
N PHE A 211 -11.28 -20.87 1.70
CA PHE A 211 -10.68 -20.00 0.70
C PHE A 211 -9.16 -20.08 0.73
N TYR A 212 -8.59 -20.24 -0.44
CA TYR A 212 -7.13 -20.31 -0.67
C TYR A 212 -6.72 -19.25 -1.68
N VAL A 213 -5.50 -18.76 -1.49
CA VAL A 213 -4.79 -17.95 -2.48
C VAL A 213 -3.50 -18.64 -2.88
N ASP A 214 -3.02 -18.35 -4.07
CA ASP A 214 -1.70 -18.78 -4.56
C ASP A 214 -0.90 -17.58 -5.09
N ALA A 215 0.30 -17.84 -5.61
CA ALA A 215 1.16 -16.80 -6.15
C ALA A 215 0.61 -16.13 -7.42
N ASP A 216 -0.38 -16.73 -8.07
CA ASP A 216 -1.04 -16.21 -9.27
C ASP A 216 -2.37 -15.51 -8.96
N THR A 217 -2.87 -15.62 -7.72
CA THR A 217 -4.14 -15.01 -7.30
C THR A 217 -4.15 -13.50 -7.52
N PHE A 218 -3.09 -12.81 -7.14
CA PHE A 218 -2.97 -11.36 -7.32
C PHE A 218 -1.52 -10.95 -7.46
N LYS A 219 -1.24 -10.15 -8.49
CA LYS A 219 0.10 -9.59 -8.75
C LYS A 219 0.04 -8.08 -8.72
N PHE A 220 1.04 -7.46 -8.11
CA PHE A 220 1.17 -6.02 -8.06
C PHE A 220 2.62 -5.58 -8.32
N THR A 221 2.79 -4.36 -8.80
CA THR A 221 4.10 -3.71 -8.93
C THR A 221 4.36 -2.81 -7.74
N VAL A 222 5.63 -2.62 -7.40
CA VAL A 222 6.05 -1.69 -6.35
C VAL A 222 6.87 -0.59 -7.02
N ASP A 223 6.41 0.64 -6.88
CA ASP A 223 7.12 1.79 -7.41
C ASP A 223 8.48 1.92 -6.72
N GLN A 224 9.48 2.31 -7.49
CA GLN A 224 10.81 2.48 -6.94
C GLN A 224 10.93 3.84 -6.25
N PRO A 225 11.71 3.95 -5.15
CA PRO A 225 12.04 5.24 -4.57
C PRO A 225 12.65 6.14 -5.64
N THR A 226 12.16 7.35 -5.78
CA THR A 226 12.63 8.30 -6.79
C THR A 226 12.21 9.73 -6.48
N CYS A 227 12.75 10.69 -7.24
CA CYS A 227 12.17 12.02 -7.43
C CYS A 227 11.68 12.16 -8.87
N SER A 228 10.55 12.81 -9.10
CA SER A 228 10.01 12.99 -10.46
C SER A 228 10.89 13.93 -11.30
N THR A 229 11.47 14.95 -10.67
CA THR A 229 12.42 15.84 -11.31
C THR A 229 13.56 16.18 -10.35
N ILE A 230 14.75 16.39 -10.92
CA ILE A 230 15.94 16.91 -10.24
C ILE A 230 16.50 18.04 -11.08
N ALA A 231 16.61 19.24 -10.51
CA ALA A 231 17.11 20.42 -11.22
C ALA A 231 17.85 21.37 -10.27
N LEU A 232 18.68 22.26 -10.82
CA LEU A 232 19.20 23.40 -10.08
C LEU A 232 18.03 24.31 -9.67
N ASP A 233 18.03 24.75 -8.43
CA ASP A 233 17.04 25.71 -7.95
C ASP A 233 17.33 27.10 -8.50
N SER A 234 16.54 27.54 -9.47
CA SER A 234 16.69 28.81 -10.16
C SER A 234 16.41 30.05 -9.29
N THR A 235 16.01 29.88 -8.04
CA THR A 235 15.78 31.01 -7.12
C THR A 235 17.07 31.65 -6.61
N SER A 236 18.20 30.95 -6.75
CA SER A 236 19.52 31.45 -6.34
C SER A 236 20.09 32.45 -7.37
N GLN A 237 20.58 33.61 -6.90
CA GLN A 237 21.10 34.69 -7.76
C GLN A 237 22.26 34.28 -8.70
N ASN A 238 23.00 33.24 -8.34
CA ASN A 238 24.17 32.78 -9.09
C ASN A 238 23.83 31.66 -10.09
N ILE A 239 22.56 31.32 -10.27
CA ILE A 239 22.11 30.25 -11.15
C ILE A 239 21.39 30.86 -12.37
N SER A 240 21.75 30.37 -13.54
CA SER A 240 21.07 30.69 -14.81
C SER A 240 20.92 29.40 -15.60
N GLY A 241 19.70 28.85 -15.63
CA GLY A 241 19.44 27.53 -16.19
C GLY A 241 20.25 26.45 -15.45
N ASN A 242 21.08 25.71 -16.17
CA ASN A 242 21.96 24.68 -15.60
C ASN A 242 23.40 25.18 -15.35
N LYS A 243 23.60 26.48 -15.18
CA LYS A 243 24.92 27.07 -14.97
C LYS A 243 24.98 27.78 -13.63
N ILE A 244 26.12 27.62 -12.95
CA ILE A 244 26.48 28.31 -11.73
C ILE A 244 27.57 29.29 -12.07
N ASN A 245 27.32 30.58 -11.85
CA ASN A 245 28.32 31.64 -12.05
C ASN A 245 29.19 31.76 -10.79
N LEU A 246 30.46 31.49 -10.92
CA LEU A 246 31.41 31.56 -9.82
C LEU A 246 32.02 32.95 -9.63
N GLY A 247 31.81 33.86 -10.56
CA GLY A 247 32.39 35.22 -10.55
C GLY A 247 33.78 35.33 -11.20
N ASP A 248 34.32 36.53 -11.17
CA ASP A 248 35.64 36.89 -11.75
C ASP A 248 36.67 37.11 -10.65
N TYR A 249 37.88 36.56 -10.82
CA TYR A 249 38.95 36.61 -9.82
C TYR A 249 40.30 36.95 -10.40
N TYR A 250 41.08 37.69 -9.63
CA TYR A 250 42.54 37.82 -9.94
C TYR A 250 43.26 36.52 -9.64
N VAL A 251 44.34 36.25 -10.38
CA VAL A 251 45.20 35.10 -10.18
C VAL A 251 45.75 34.99 -8.75
N SER A 252 46.00 36.16 -8.09
CA SER A 252 46.43 36.20 -6.69
C SER A 252 45.37 35.67 -5.71
N GLN A 253 44.10 35.93 -5.98
CA GLN A 253 42.98 35.45 -5.14
C GLN A 253 42.83 33.91 -5.23
N VAL A 254 42.96 33.37 -6.45
CA VAL A 254 42.94 31.92 -6.66
C VAL A 254 44.14 31.25 -6.00
N LYS A 255 45.35 31.85 -6.10
CA LYS A 255 46.57 31.33 -5.43
C LYS A 255 46.45 31.29 -3.92
N GLN A 256 45.75 32.24 -3.32
CA GLN A 256 45.55 32.40 -1.88
C GLN A 256 44.29 31.64 -1.39
N GLU A 257 43.51 31.02 -2.32
CA GLU A 257 42.25 30.35 -2.03
C GLU A 257 41.22 31.23 -1.31
N ILE A 258 41.21 32.53 -1.60
CA ILE A 258 40.27 33.53 -1.07
C ILE A 258 39.17 33.92 -2.07
N THR A 259 38.91 33.07 -3.04
CA THR A 259 37.77 33.18 -3.95
C THR A 259 36.47 32.96 -3.21
N GLN A 260 35.39 33.57 -3.70
CA GLN A 260 34.09 33.43 -3.06
C GLN A 260 33.60 31.97 -3.11
N VAL A 261 33.04 31.49 -2.01
CA VAL A 261 32.25 30.28 -1.94
C VAL A 261 30.84 30.59 -2.40
N VAL A 262 30.40 30.00 -3.49
CA VAL A 262 29.10 30.27 -4.12
C VAL A 262 28.13 29.16 -3.72
N PRO A 263 27.10 29.48 -2.94
CA PRO A 263 26.07 28.50 -2.59
C PRO A 263 25.15 28.24 -3.79
N PHE A 264 24.72 27.00 -3.90
CA PHE A 264 23.67 26.59 -4.82
C PHE A 264 22.89 25.40 -4.26
N THR A 265 21.67 25.21 -4.74
CA THR A 265 20.80 24.13 -4.30
C THR A 265 20.34 23.35 -5.52
N ILE A 266 20.32 22.04 -5.38
CA ILE A 266 19.61 21.16 -6.30
C ILE A 266 18.27 20.86 -5.63
N ARG A 267 17.20 21.00 -6.39
CA ARG A 267 15.82 20.75 -5.96
C ARG A 267 15.34 19.45 -6.55
N GLY A 268 14.70 18.61 -5.73
CA GLY A 268 13.95 17.43 -6.15
C GLY A 268 12.47 17.63 -5.90
N ASP A 269 11.64 17.42 -6.92
CA ASP A 269 10.19 17.50 -6.82
C ASP A 269 9.59 16.11 -6.73
N TYR A 270 8.51 15.97 -5.95
CA TYR A 270 7.76 14.73 -5.76
C TYR A 270 8.69 13.55 -5.41
N CYS A 271 9.51 13.76 -4.39
CA CYS A 271 10.46 12.76 -3.93
C CYS A 271 9.82 11.78 -2.95
N TYR A 272 10.02 10.49 -3.21
CA TYR A 272 9.62 9.37 -2.38
C TYR A 272 10.86 8.53 -2.08
N ALA A 273 11.64 8.95 -1.09
CA ALA A 273 12.85 8.26 -0.68
C ALA A 273 13.21 8.61 0.76
N SER A 274 13.62 7.64 1.59
CA SER A 274 14.11 7.89 2.94
C SER A 274 15.58 8.26 2.97
N LYS A 275 16.33 7.81 1.95
CA LYS A 275 17.74 8.03 1.81
C LYS A 275 18.08 8.34 0.37
N ILE A 276 18.75 9.44 0.16
CA ILE A 276 19.21 9.87 -1.16
C ILE A 276 20.74 10.00 -1.12
N THR A 277 21.40 9.24 -1.98
CA THR A 277 22.84 9.25 -2.12
C THR A 277 23.23 10.06 -3.36
N VAL A 278 24.11 11.04 -3.19
CA VAL A 278 24.56 11.94 -4.26
C VAL A 278 26.03 11.76 -4.51
N LYS A 279 26.40 11.61 -5.78
CA LYS A 279 27.79 11.56 -6.27
C LYS A 279 28.02 12.60 -7.35
N LEU A 280 29.29 12.96 -7.56
CA LEU A 280 29.71 13.97 -8.55
C LEU A 280 30.70 13.34 -9.54
N LYS A 281 30.42 13.49 -10.84
CA LYS A 281 31.35 13.12 -11.92
C LYS A 281 31.60 14.31 -12.83
N ALA A 282 32.83 14.78 -12.88
CA ALA A 282 33.21 15.79 -13.84
C ALA A 282 33.41 15.21 -15.24
N THR A 283 33.09 15.98 -16.28
CA THR A 283 33.44 15.66 -17.66
C THR A 283 34.95 15.64 -17.86
N THR A 284 35.62 16.62 -17.24
CA THR A 284 37.07 16.69 -17.16
C THR A 284 37.44 16.86 -15.69
N GLU A 285 38.26 15.98 -15.18
CA GLU A 285 38.77 16.05 -13.82
C GLU A 285 40.02 16.92 -13.77
N ALA A 286 40.22 17.65 -12.68
CA ALA A 286 41.51 18.28 -12.40
C ALA A 286 42.60 17.22 -12.09
N PRO A 287 43.89 17.51 -12.13
CA PRO A 287 44.95 16.56 -11.88
C PRO A 287 44.87 15.77 -10.59
N ASN A 288 44.29 16.37 -9.54
CA ASN A 288 44.10 15.73 -8.24
C ASN A 288 42.84 14.82 -8.16
N LYS A 289 42.05 14.74 -9.25
CA LYS A 289 40.79 13.99 -9.38
C LYS A 289 39.65 14.39 -8.41
N LYS A 290 39.91 15.33 -7.52
CA LYS A 290 38.96 15.79 -6.52
C LYS A 290 38.14 17.01 -6.95
N LEU A 291 38.65 17.73 -7.98
CA LEU A 291 38.05 18.98 -8.46
C LEU A 291 37.54 18.80 -9.88
N ILE A 292 36.49 19.57 -10.22
CA ILE A 292 36.05 19.71 -11.61
C ILE A 292 37.10 20.48 -12.36
N GLY A 293 37.66 19.85 -13.38
CA GLY A 293 38.63 20.46 -14.25
C GLY A 293 38.01 21.28 -15.38
N LYS A 294 38.87 21.92 -16.18
CA LYS A 294 38.47 22.75 -17.30
C LYS A 294 37.90 21.91 -18.45
N SER A 295 36.67 22.17 -18.84
CA SER A 295 36.05 21.63 -20.05
C SER A 295 36.25 22.55 -21.26
N SER A 296 36.28 23.88 -21.04
CA SER A 296 36.59 24.87 -22.07
C SER A 296 37.12 26.18 -21.45
N GLY A 297 37.63 27.08 -22.29
CA GLY A 297 38.22 28.34 -21.88
C GLY A 297 39.73 28.32 -21.92
N SER A 298 40.39 29.50 -21.71
CA SER A 298 41.82 29.71 -21.81
C SER A 298 42.58 29.64 -20.48
N ALA A 299 41.87 29.79 -19.34
CA ALA A 299 42.50 29.73 -18.01
C ALA A 299 43.15 28.34 -17.77
N THR A 300 44.28 28.34 -17.04
CA THR A 300 44.99 27.08 -16.66
C THR A 300 45.31 27.07 -15.17
N GLY A 301 45.56 25.90 -14.59
CA GLY A 301 45.93 25.73 -13.19
C GLY A 301 44.81 25.97 -12.21
N VAL A 302 43.55 25.94 -12.67
CA VAL A 302 42.34 26.17 -11.84
C VAL A 302 41.35 25.02 -11.97
N GLY A 303 40.59 24.81 -10.91
CA GLY A 303 39.50 23.81 -10.83
C GLY A 303 38.41 24.27 -9.90
N VAL A 304 37.31 23.57 -9.90
CA VAL A 304 36.17 23.86 -9.02
C VAL A 304 36.02 22.78 -7.97
N LYS A 305 35.99 23.20 -6.73
CA LYS A 305 35.74 22.41 -5.53
C LYS A 305 34.25 22.47 -5.19
N VAL A 306 33.62 21.33 -4.94
CA VAL A 306 32.21 21.23 -4.57
C VAL A 306 32.07 20.61 -3.20
N TYR A 307 31.28 21.23 -2.34
CA TYR A 307 30.97 20.71 -1.01
C TYR A 307 29.45 20.61 -0.81
N SER A 308 29.08 19.75 0.13
CA SER A 308 27.74 19.82 0.72
C SER A 308 27.85 20.03 2.23
N THR A 309 26.89 20.74 2.77
CA THR A 309 26.70 20.96 4.22
C THR A 309 25.61 20.05 4.79
N ALA A 310 25.37 18.91 4.14
CA ALA A 310 24.40 17.93 4.62
C ALA A 310 24.77 17.42 6.03
N ASN A 311 23.76 17.23 6.88
CA ASN A 311 23.91 16.65 8.22
C ASN A 311 24.89 17.42 9.13
N ASN A 312 24.96 18.75 9.02
CA ASN A 312 25.85 19.61 9.79
C ASN A 312 27.35 19.31 9.64
N SER A 313 27.73 18.62 8.59
CA SER A 313 29.13 18.35 8.23
C SER A 313 29.42 18.87 6.84
N GLU A 314 30.56 19.55 6.68
CA GLU A 314 31.03 19.95 5.36
C GLU A 314 31.81 18.78 4.72
N VAL A 315 31.28 18.24 3.63
CA VAL A 315 31.87 17.13 2.91
C VAL A 315 32.14 17.52 1.46
N GLN A 316 33.41 17.42 1.04
CA GLN A 316 33.78 17.61 -0.36
C GLN A 316 33.29 16.43 -1.20
N LEU A 317 32.61 16.71 -2.32
CA LEU A 317 32.36 15.73 -3.37
C LEU A 317 33.57 15.66 -4.32
N ASN A 318 34.13 14.48 -4.48
CA ASN A 318 35.21 14.25 -5.43
C ASN A 318 34.68 14.17 -6.87
N ALA A 319 35.35 14.89 -7.77
CA ALA A 319 34.94 14.98 -9.17
C ALA A 319 35.10 13.67 -9.97
N ASP A 320 35.78 12.68 -9.41
CA ASP A 320 35.96 11.36 -9.98
C ASP A 320 34.91 10.33 -9.58
N ASN A 321 33.85 10.73 -8.84
CA ASN A 321 32.80 9.86 -8.35
C ASN A 321 33.25 8.88 -7.23
N SER A 322 34.40 9.12 -6.58
CA SER A 322 35.02 8.19 -5.61
C SER A 322 34.40 8.25 -4.23
N ASN A 323 33.60 9.29 -3.91
CA ASN A 323 32.87 9.40 -2.67
C ASN A 323 31.44 9.85 -2.88
N GLU A 324 30.66 9.85 -1.82
CA GLU A 324 29.24 10.17 -1.84
C GLU A 324 28.82 11.00 -0.63
N ILE A 325 27.69 11.67 -0.77
CA ILE A 325 27.00 12.35 0.32
C ILE A 325 25.62 11.71 0.46
N ILE A 326 25.23 11.45 1.70
CA ILE A 326 23.96 10.82 2.02
C ILE A 326 23.06 11.86 2.70
N PHE A 327 21.87 12.04 2.14
CA PHE A 327 20.77 12.80 2.72
C PHE A 327 19.74 11.82 3.27
N ASN A 328 19.45 11.92 4.58
CA ASN A 328 18.45 11.10 5.24
C ASN A 328 17.21 11.94 5.54
N TYR A 329 16.04 11.41 5.22
CA TYR A 329 14.74 12.05 5.44
C TYR A 329 13.88 11.16 6.32
N ALA A 330 13.31 11.73 7.38
CA ALA A 330 12.53 10.98 8.36
C ALA A 330 11.13 10.61 7.86
N ASN A 331 10.60 11.33 6.87
CA ASN A 331 9.24 11.17 6.37
C ASN A 331 9.23 11.00 4.85
N TRP A 332 8.63 9.91 4.41
CA TRP A 332 8.37 9.60 3.00
C TRP A 332 7.13 10.32 2.52
N SER A 333 7.11 11.59 2.49
CA SER A 333 5.96 12.30 1.92
C SER A 333 6.36 12.87 0.57
N ASN A 334 5.37 13.05 -0.31
CA ASN A 334 5.44 13.78 -1.56
C ASN A 334 6.07 15.17 -1.37
N ASN A 335 7.39 15.20 -1.20
CA ASN A 335 8.08 16.37 -0.72
C ASN A 335 8.97 16.98 -1.79
N LEU A 336 8.96 18.27 -1.71
CA LEU A 336 9.98 19.11 -2.28
C LEU A 336 11.23 19.00 -1.42
N LEU A 337 12.30 18.42 -1.96
CA LEU A 337 13.57 18.25 -1.26
C LEU A 337 14.62 19.22 -1.78
N TYR A 338 15.46 19.69 -0.89
CA TYR A 338 16.56 20.61 -1.20
C TYR A 338 17.89 19.99 -0.81
N PHE A 339 18.81 19.96 -1.78
CA PHE A 339 20.18 19.43 -1.61
C PHE A 339 21.14 20.62 -1.68
N PRO A 340 21.58 21.15 -0.53
CA PRO A 340 22.45 22.33 -0.48
C PRO A 340 23.90 21.94 -0.79
N PHE A 341 24.50 22.73 -1.67
CA PHE A 341 25.90 22.61 -2.07
C PHE A 341 26.55 23.99 -2.13
N THR A 342 27.89 23.99 -2.14
CA THR A 342 28.71 25.15 -2.44
C THR A 342 29.75 24.83 -3.47
N ALA A 343 30.09 25.78 -4.32
CA ALA A 343 31.17 25.68 -5.28
C ALA A 343 32.18 26.80 -5.09
N GLN A 344 33.46 26.50 -5.26
CA GLN A 344 34.54 27.45 -5.13
C GLN A 344 35.60 27.22 -6.23
N LEU A 345 36.03 28.29 -6.89
CA LEU A 345 37.16 28.24 -7.82
C LEU A 345 38.46 28.24 -7.03
N VAL A 346 39.26 27.21 -7.21
CA VAL A 346 40.55 27.03 -6.50
C VAL A 346 41.68 26.61 -7.44
N LYS A 347 42.88 26.51 -6.92
CA LYS A 347 44.00 25.89 -7.64
C LYS A 347 43.71 24.41 -7.94
N ASP A 348 44.00 23.92 -9.14
CA ASP A 348 43.66 22.59 -9.61
C ASP A 348 44.47 21.43 -8.99
N GLY A 349 45.37 21.73 -8.06
CA GLY A 349 46.25 20.77 -7.43
C GLY A 349 47.45 20.37 -8.24
N SER A 350 47.64 20.93 -9.41
CA SER A 350 48.87 20.77 -10.20
C SER A 350 49.99 21.68 -9.68
N ASN A 351 51.23 21.36 -10.05
CA ASN A 351 52.39 22.23 -9.83
C ASN A 351 52.50 23.32 -10.91
N GLY A 352 51.51 23.39 -11.81
CA GLY A 352 51.51 24.34 -12.93
C GLY A 352 51.23 25.80 -12.50
N THR A 353 51.58 26.71 -13.39
CA THR A 353 51.30 28.15 -13.21
C THR A 353 49.82 28.42 -13.51
N ILE A 354 49.18 29.23 -12.68
CA ILE A 354 47.85 29.75 -12.96
C ILE A 354 47.97 30.82 -14.01
N SER A 355 47.23 30.66 -15.11
CA SER A 355 47.16 31.68 -16.19
C SER A 355 45.72 32.24 -16.23
N PRO A 356 45.57 33.59 -16.44
CA PRO A 356 44.27 34.21 -16.58
C PRO A 356 43.55 33.74 -17.84
N GLY A 357 42.23 33.86 -17.85
CA GLY A 357 41.37 33.51 -18.97
C GLY A 357 40.01 32.99 -18.50
N ASP A 358 39.17 32.61 -19.43
CA ASP A 358 37.86 32.01 -19.16
C ASP A 358 38.03 30.56 -18.69
N PHE A 359 37.15 30.20 -17.77
CA PHE A 359 37.06 28.82 -17.27
C PHE A 359 35.59 28.35 -17.31
N THR A 360 35.38 27.18 -17.89
CA THR A 360 34.12 26.44 -17.78
C THR A 360 34.43 25.01 -17.38
N GLY A 361 33.83 24.53 -16.33
CA GLY A 361 33.88 23.14 -15.89
C GLY A 361 32.46 22.51 -15.94
N ASN A 362 32.39 21.29 -16.44
CA ASN A 362 31.13 20.54 -16.53
C ASN A 362 31.17 19.32 -15.62
N ALA A 363 30.06 19.08 -14.90
CA ALA A 363 29.93 17.89 -14.07
C ALA A 363 28.48 17.42 -14.02
N THR A 364 28.30 16.13 -13.69
CA THR A 364 27.03 15.49 -13.51
C THR A 364 26.86 15.06 -12.05
N PHE A 365 25.76 15.43 -11.43
CA PHE A 365 25.33 14.88 -10.17
C PHE A 365 24.47 13.64 -10.43
N SER A 366 24.82 12.54 -9.80
CA SER A 366 24.07 11.27 -9.86
C SER A 366 23.34 11.07 -8.54
N PHE A 367 22.04 10.80 -8.61
CA PHE A 367 21.19 10.55 -7.47
C PHE A 367 20.76 9.10 -7.46
N SER A 368 20.90 8.42 -6.33
CA SER A 368 20.32 7.10 -6.08
C SER A 368 19.44 7.17 -4.84
N TYR A 369 18.36 6.43 -4.87
CA TYR A 369 17.25 6.52 -3.92
C TYR A 369 17.07 5.18 -3.20
N GLU A 370 16.77 5.25 -1.88
CA GLU A 370 16.41 4.11 -1.04
C GLU A 370 15.20 4.44 -0.14
#